data_a2577ba58d9ace319f187a15d46efbb5
#
_entry.id   a2577ba58d9ace319f187a15d46efbb5
#
_cell.length_a   1.000
_cell.length_b   1.000
_cell.length_c   1.000
_cell.angle_alpha   90.00
_cell.angle_beta   90.00
_cell.angle_gamma   90.00
#
_symmetry.space_group_name_H-M   'P 1'
#
loop_
_entity.id
_entity.type
_entity.pdbx_description
1 polymer ?
#
loop_
_entity_poly.entity_id
_entity_poly.type
_entity_poly.pdbx_seq_one_letter_code
_entity_poly.pdbx_strand_id
1 'polypeptide(L)'
;MGQMLKKQVLFVIHDLHLGGAEKVLVNLVNHMDRSKFDVTVLALFGGGVNEPFLNPDIRLIVGHKRPFPGNSRVMKLFSPERLFRYYIKGRYDAIVSYLEGPSARIVSGCPRDGTKLVSWVHCTMESQETIGVGFRSFQEARTCYGKFHIGVFVSQEVRTAFCRWIPMRDTEVLYNTVDSDEILKDAAEPVEDKSTPNGEIKLIGVGKVVPNKGFDRLA
;
A
#
# COMPACT_ATOMS: atom_id res chain seq x y z
N MET A 1 -10.48 -27.71 -23.21
CA MET A 1 -10.05 -26.34 -22.90
C MET A 1 -9.12 -26.43 -21.71
N GLY A 2 -7.83 -26.17 -21.91
CA GLY A 2 -6.84 -26.19 -20.82
C GLY A 2 -7.14 -25.08 -19.81
N GLN A 3 -7.26 -25.45 -18.55
CA GLN A 3 -7.41 -24.49 -17.45
C GLN A 3 -6.13 -23.65 -17.40
N MET A 4 -6.19 -22.37 -17.75
CA MET A 4 -5.04 -21.48 -17.60
C MET A 4 -4.68 -21.42 -16.12
N LEU A 5 -3.42 -21.74 -15.79
CA LEU A 5 -2.91 -21.62 -14.42
C LEU A 5 -3.04 -20.15 -13.96
N LYS A 6 -3.69 -19.94 -12.82
CA LYS A 6 -3.81 -18.60 -12.23
C LYS A 6 -2.43 -18.04 -11.87
N LYS A 7 -2.26 -16.75 -12.08
CA LYS A 7 -1.05 -16.04 -11.68
C LYS A 7 -1.03 -15.82 -10.16
N GLN A 8 0.04 -16.24 -9.52
CA GLN A 8 0.25 -16.08 -8.09
C GLN A 8 0.75 -14.66 -7.81
N VAL A 9 -0.05 -13.85 -7.12
CA VAL A 9 0.29 -12.45 -6.82
C VAL A 9 0.36 -12.23 -5.32
N LEU A 10 1.49 -11.67 -4.85
CA LEU A 10 1.69 -11.30 -3.45
C LEU A 10 1.68 -9.79 -3.32
N PHE A 11 0.81 -9.26 -2.48
CA PHE A 11 0.86 -7.87 -2.01
C PHE A 11 1.53 -7.81 -0.65
N VAL A 12 2.55 -6.96 -0.51
CA VAL A 12 3.27 -6.75 0.76
C VAL A 12 2.98 -5.36 1.26
N ILE A 13 2.40 -5.29 2.46
CA ILE A 13 2.04 -4.04 3.12
C ILE A 13 2.58 -4.03 4.56
N HIS A 14 2.79 -2.84 5.14
CA HIS A 14 3.26 -2.73 6.51
C HIS A 14 2.26 -3.33 7.52
N ASP A 15 1.02 -2.92 7.44
CA ASP A 15 -0.11 -3.46 8.23
C ASP A 15 -1.44 -3.13 7.53
N LEU A 16 -2.54 -3.57 8.13
CA LEU A 16 -3.90 -3.27 7.67
C LEU A 16 -4.66 -2.43 8.72
N HIS A 17 -3.94 -1.55 9.43
CA HIS A 17 -4.56 -0.64 10.42
C HIS A 17 -5.38 0.47 9.73
N LEU A 18 -5.75 1.48 10.49
CA LEU A 18 -6.57 2.59 10.00
C LEU A 18 -5.76 3.50 9.07
N GLY A 19 -6.03 3.42 7.77
CA GLY A 19 -5.40 4.25 6.76
C GLY A 19 -6.08 4.12 5.39
N GLY A 20 -5.88 5.13 4.54
CA GLY A 20 -6.48 5.16 3.20
C GLY A 20 -5.89 4.11 2.26
N ALA A 21 -4.58 3.94 2.26
CA ALA A 21 -3.91 2.96 1.42
C ALA A 21 -4.29 1.53 1.78
N GLU A 22 -4.48 1.25 3.08
CA GLU A 22 -4.89 -0.05 3.60
C GLU A 22 -6.31 -0.41 3.14
N LYS A 23 -7.27 0.53 3.23
CA LYS A 23 -8.64 0.32 2.72
C LYS A 23 -8.63 0.14 1.20
N VAL A 24 -7.84 0.94 0.47
CA VAL A 24 -7.71 0.81 -0.99
C VAL A 24 -7.11 -0.54 -1.39
N LEU A 25 -6.11 -1.06 -0.64
CA LEU A 25 -5.60 -2.41 -0.89
C LEU A 25 -6.70 -3.46 -0.75
N VAL A 26 -7.46 -3.41 0.35
CA VAL A 26 -8.56 -4.35 0.59
C VAL A 26 -9.57 -4.31 -0.55
N ASN A 27 -10.00 -3.11 -0.95
CA ASN A 27 -10.91 -2.94 -2.09
C ASN A 27 -10.30 -3.52 -3.37
N LEU A 28 -9.05 -3.18 -3.69
CA LEU A 28 -8.36 -3.67 -4.88
C LEU A 28 -8.32 -5.21 -4.91
N VAL A 29 -7.80 -5.82 -3.84
CA VAL A 29 -7.63 -7.27 -3.83
C VAL A 29 -8.95 -8.01 -3.79
N ASN A 30 -9.98 -7.48 -3.16
CA ASN A 30 -11.32 -8.07 -3.15
C ASN A 30 -11.96 -8.12 -4.55
N HIS A 31 -11.67 -7.15 -5.42
CA HIS A 31 -12.23 -7.04 -6.77
C HIS A 31 -11.34 -7.61 -7.88
N MET A 32 -10.17 -8.16 -7.55
CA MET A 32 -9.32 -8.82 -8.55
C MET A 32 -10.01 -10.07 -9.14
N ASP A 33 -9.86 -10.27 -10.43
CA ASP A 33 -10.43 -11.41 -11.17
C ASP A 33 -9.83 -12.75 -10.70
N ARG A 34 -10.58 -13.49 -9.92
CA ARG A 34 -10.18 -14.80 -9.36
C ARG A 34 -10.04 -15.91 -10.40
N SER A 35 -10.53 -15.72 -11.60
CA SER A 35 -10.27 -16.67 -12.70
C SER A 35 -8.83 -16.60 -13.21
N LYS A 36 -8.18 -15.44 -13.04
CA LYS A 36 -6.82 -15.13 -13.53
C LYS A 36 -5.76 -15.08 -12.43
N PHE A 37 -6.15 -14.65 -11.22
CA PHE A 37 -5.21 -14.36 -10.13
C PHE A 37 -5.54 -15.16 -8.87
N ASP A 38 -4.50 -15.68 -8.25
CA ASP A 38 -4.52 -16.21 -6.90
C ASP A 38 -3.76 -15.20 -6.01
N VAL A 39 -4.49 -14.55 -5.10
CA VAL A 39 -4.02 -13.37 -4.39
C VAL A 39 -3.66 -13.71 -2.95
N THR A 40 -2.46 -13.32 -2.56
CA THR A 40 -1.99 -13.35 -1.17
C THR A 40 -1.65 -11.94 -0.70
N VAL A 41 -2.04 -11.61 0.52
CA VAL A 41 -1.63 -10.38 1.21
C VAL A 41 -0.69 -10.74 2.35
N LEU A 42 0.49 -10.12 2.39
CA LEU A 42 1.42 -10.19 3.52
C LEU A 42 1.41 -8.86 4.25
N ALA A 43 0.83 -8.83 5.44
CA ALA A 43 0.98 -7.75 6.39
C ALA A 43 2.21 -8.03 7.28
N LEU A 44 3.17 -7.09 7.33
CA LEU A 44 4.35 -7.26 8.19
C LEU A 44 3.94 -7.30 9.67
N PHE A 45 2.88 -6.57 10.02
CA PHE A 45 2.28 -6.54 11.35
C PHE A 45 0.77 -6.74 11.26
N GLY A 46 0.22 -7.55 12.14
CA GLY A 46 -1.20 -7.88 12.21
C GLY A 46 -1.97 -7.04 13.23
N GLY A 47 -3.25 -7.35 13.38
CA GLY A 47 -4.20 -6.68 14.27
C GLY A 47 -4.82 -5.42 13.65
N GLY A 48 -4.79 -5.31 12.33
CA GLY A 48 -5.36 -4.20 11.60
C GLY A 48 -6.89 -4.28 11.50
N VAL A 49 -7.55 -3.13 11.62
CA VAL A 49 -9.02 -3.00 11.54
C VAL A 49 -9.57 -3.34 10.15
N ASN A 50 -8.72 -3.32 9.12
CA ASN A 50 -9.09 -3.66 7.75
C ASN A 50 -8.94 -5.16 7.43
N GLU A 51 -8.30 -5.98 8.28
CA GLU A 51 -8.16 -7.43 8.07
C GLU A 51 -9.50 -8.18 7.90
N PRO A 52 -10.55 -7.91 8.72
CA PRO A 52 -11.83 -8.58 8.59
C PRO A 52 -12.58 -8.31 7.28
N PHE A 53 -12.20 -7.27 6.55
CA PHE A 53 -12.83 -6.90 5.28
C PHE A 53 -12.19 -7.58 4.06
N LEU A 54 -11.12 -8.35 4.24
CA LEU A 54 -10.60 -9.21 3.17
C LEU A 54 -11.56 -10.35 2.90
N ASN A 55 -11.83 -10.60 1.61
CA ASN A 55 -12.63 -11.74 1.21
C ASN A 55 -12.00 -13.06 1.69
N PRO A 56 -12.80 -14.06 2.10
CA PRO A 56 -12.29 -15.32 2.68
C PRO A 56 -11.38 -16.13 1.77
N ASP A 57 -11.43 -15.90 0.47
CA ASP A 57 -10.59 -16.56 -0.54
C ASP A 57 -9.21 -15.90 -0.70
N ILE A 58 -8.98 -14.75 -0.06
CA ILE A 58 -7.69 -14.08 -0.03
C ILE A 58 -6.86 -14.64 1.13
N ARG A 59 -5.70 -15.18 0.79
CA ARG A 59 -4.77 -15.65 1.79
C ARG A 59 -4.08 -14.49 2.49
N LEU A 60 -4.37 -14.25 3.78
CA LEU A 60 -3.64 -13.31 4.62
C LEU A 60 -2.48 -14.02 5.34
N ILE A 61 -1.28 -13.49 5.20
CA ILE A 61 -0.09 -13.87 5.96
C ILE A 61 0.28 -12.72 6.87
N VAL A 62 0.50 -13.01 8.15
CA VAL A 62 0.90 -12.01 9.15
C VAL A 62 2.33 -12.32 9.60
N GLY A 63 3.24 -11.37 9.41
CA GLY A 63 4.66 -11.50 9.78
C GLY A 63 4.85 -11.51 11.30
N HIS A 64 4.31 -10.51 11.98
CA HIS A 64 4.31 -10.39 13.44
C HIS A 64 2.93 -10.01 13.92
N LYS A 65 2.50 -10.56 15.05
CA LYS A 65 1.14 -10.31 15.59
C LYS A 65 0.85 -8.84 15.86
N ARG A 66 1.86 -8.07 16.27
CA ARG A 66 1.74 -6.64 16.58
C ARG A 66 3.04 -5.90 16.28
N PRO A 67 2.98 -4.60 15.94
CA PRO A 67 4.17 -3.77 15.86
C PRO A 67 4.87 -3.69 17.22
N PHE A 68 6.17 -3.63 17.20
CA PHE A 68 7.00 -3.42 18.41
C PHE A 68 7.84 -2.15 18.26
N PRO A 69 8.16 -1.45 19.36
CA PRO A 69 8.96 -0.24 19.32
C PRO A 69 10.31 -0.49 18.65
N GLY A 70 10.71 0.39 17.73
CA GLY A 70 11.99 0.27 17.03
C GLY A 70 12.03 -0.75 15.90
N ASN A 71 10.90 -1.36 15.50
CA ASN A 71 10.84 -2.34 14.41
C ASN A 71 11.56 -1.87 13.14
N SER A 72 11.38 -0.62 12.72
CA SER A 72 12.05 -0.04 11.55
C SER A 72 13.58 -0.01 11.71
N ARG A 73 14.09 0.25 12.92
CA ARG A 73 15.53 0.25 13.19
C ARG A 73 16.09 -1.18 13.17
N VAL A 74 15.37 -2.11 13.78
CA VAL A 74 15.74 -3.54 13.80
C VAL A 74 15.79 -4.09 12.37
N MET A 75 14.79 -3.79 11.53
CA MET A 75 14.80 -4.21 10.13
C MET A 75 16.02 -3.67 9.36
N LYS A 76 16.51 -2.47 9.69
CA LYS A 76 17.71 -1.90 9.04
C LYS A 76 19.02 -2.67 9.36
N LEU A 77 19.06 -3.50 10.40
CA LEU A 77 20.22 -4.34 10.69
C LEU A 77 20.40 -5.48 9.70
N PHE A 78 19.33 -5.93 9.07
CA PHE A 78 19.35 -7.04 8.11
C PHE A 78 19.39 -6.52 6.67
N SER A 79 19.99 -7.31 5.76
CA SER A 79 19.96 -6.99 4.33
C SER A 79 18.56 -7.22 3.73
N PRO A 80 18.20 -6.58 2.60
CA PRO A 80 16.94 -6.83 1.90
C PRO A 80 16.72 -8.33 1.60
N GLU A 81 17.76 -9.05 1.19
CA GLU A 81 17.70 -10.48 0.86
C GLU A 81 17.41 -11.36 2.08
N ARG A 82 17.96 -11.01 3.26
CA ARG A 82 17.64 -11.71 4.52
C ARG A 82 16.21 -11.45 4.94
N LEU A 83 15.73 -10.19 4.84
CA LEU A 83 14.35 -9.82 5.13
C LEU A 83 13.38 -10.52 4.18
N PHE A 84 13.67 -10.53 2.88
CA PHE A 84 12.86 -11.25 1.90
C PHE A 84 12.71 -12.72 2.29
N ARG A 85 13.81 -13.43 2.53
CA ARG A 85 13.80 -14.85 2.94
C ARG A 85 13.09 -15.10 4.27
N TYR A 86 13.07 -14.11 5.16
CA TYR A 86 12.37 -14.22 6.44
C TYR A 86 10.86 -14.09 6.25
N TYR A 87 10.38 -13.07 5.55
CA TYR A 87 8.97 -12.74 5.42
C TYR A 87 8.26 -13.48 4.28
N ILE A 88 8.91 -13.66 3.15
CA ILE A 88 8.28 -14.16 1.92
C ILE A 88 8.70 -15.60 1.67
N LYS A 89 7.70 -16.49 1.69
CA LYS A 89 7.85 -17.92 1.44
C LYS A 89 7.03 -18.32 0.21
N GLY A 90 7.54 -19.30 -0.54
CA GLY A 90 6.88 -19.75 -1.77
C GLY A 90 7.36 -18.99 -3.00
N ARG A 91 6.69 -19.26 -4.12
CA ARG A 91 6.96 -18.63 -5.41
C ARG A 91 5.74 -17.84 -5.85
N TYR A 92 5.99 -16.68 -6.45
CA TYR A 92 4.94 -15.80 -6.98
C TYR A 92 5.35 -15.34 -8.38
N ASP A 93 4.36 -15.22 -9.28
CA ASP A 93 4.58 -14.61 -10.61
C ASP A 93 4.86 -13.11 -10.47
N ALA A 94 4.19 -12.44 -9.51
CA ALA A 94 4.42 -11.04 -9.20
C ALA A 94 4.38 -10.77 -7.69
N ILE A 95 5.25 -9.87 -7.25
CA ILE A 95 5.26 -9.36 -5.86
C ILE A 95 5.15 -7.84 -5.91
N VAL A 96 4.13 -7.33 -5.24
CA VAL A 96 3.81 -5.90 -5.16
C VAL A 96 4.20 -5.38 -3.78
N SER A 97 5.14 -4.44 -3.74
CA SER A 97 5.32 -3.60 -2.56
C SER A 97 4.24 -2.54 -2.57
N TYR A 98 3.21 -2.69 -1.75
CA TYR A 98 2.03 -1.83 -1.78
C TYR A 98 2.16 -0.56 -0.93
N LEU A 99 3.31 -0.31 -0.35
CA LEU A 99 3.70 0.94 0.30
C LEU A 99 5.19 1.16 0.13
N GLU A 100 5.61 2.37 0.37
CA GLU A 100 7.00 2.80 0.40
C GLU A 100 7.76 2.25 1.61
N GLY A 101 9.04 2.44 1.64
CA GLY A 101 9.90 2.15 2.80
C GLY A 101 10.11 0.67 3.08
N PRO A 102 9.68 0.14 4.25
CA PRO A 102 10.01 -1.23 4.66
C PRO A 102 9.53 -2.30 3.69
N SER A 103 8.32 -2.16 3.13
CA SER A 103 7.77 -3.11 2.15
C SER A 103 8.62 -3.16 0.89
N ALA A 104 8.98 -1.99 0.34
CA ALA A 104 9.82 -1.90 -0.85
C ALA A 104 11.22 -2.46 -0.58
N ARG A 105 11.78 -2.21 0.59
CA ARG A 105 13.07 -2.75 0.99
C ARG A 105 13.06 -4.28 1.08
N ILE A 106 12.01 -4.87 1.66
CA ILE A 106 11.83 -6.32 1.75
C ILE A 106 11.68 -6.94 0.35
N VAL A 107 10.76 -6.40 -0.46
CA VAL A 107 10.47 -6.93 -1.80
C VAL A 107 11.68 -6.83 -2.72
N SER A 108 12.47 -5.77 -2.61
CA SER A 108 13.71 -5.62 -3.38
C SER A 108 14.77 -6.70 -3.09
N GLY A 109 14.62 -7.44 -2.01
CA GLY A 109 15.46 -8.59 -1.66
C GLY A 109 15.13 -9.88 -2.41
N CYS A 110 14.13 -9.86 -3.29
CA CYS A 110 13.76 -10.99 -4.13
C CYS A 110 14.93 -11.47 -4.99
N PRO A 111 15.21 -12.78 -5.05
CA PRO A 111 16.20 -13.31 -5.97
C PRO A 111 15.75 -13.08 -7.43
N ARG A 112 16.70 -13.07 -8.35
CA ARG A 112 16.43 -12.97 -9.78
C ARG A 112 15.99 -14.33 -10.33
N ASP A 113 14.72 -14.67 -10.12
CA ASP A 113 14.10 -15.96 -10.49
C ASP A 113 12.96 -15.85 -11.51
N GLY A 114 12.82 -14.68 -12.13
CA GLY A 114 11.75 -14.38 -13.08
C GLY A 114 10.50 -13.73 -12.45
N THR A 115 10.41 -13.64 -11.14
CA THR A 115 9.32 -12.94 -10.44
C THR A 115 9.28 -11.46 -10.83
N LYS A 116 8.10 -10.94 -11.18
CA LYS A 116 7.91 -9.52 -11.48
C LYS A 116 7.75 -8.71 -10.19
N LEU A 117 8.58 -7.70 -10.01
CA LEU A 117 8.53 -6.81 -8.85
C LEU A 117 7.86 -5.50 -9.22
N VAL A 118 6.83 -5.13 -8.46
CA VAL A 118 6.05 -3.90 -8.62
C VAL A 118 6.20 -3.06 -7.35
N SER A 119 6.57 -1.80 -7.50
CA SER A 119 6.56 -0.82 -6.41
C SER A 119 5.35 0.07 -6.55
N TRP A 120 4.47 0.12 -5.56
CA TRP A 120 3.29 1.00 -5.55
C TRP A 120 3.48 2.11 -4.52
N VAL A 121 3.51 3.34 -5.01
CA VAL A 121 3.84 4.53 -4.22
C VAL A 121 2.59 5.35 -3.98
N HIS A 122 2.27 5.58 -2.70
CA HIS A 122 1.03 6.23 -2.25
C HIS A 122 1.22 7.65 -1.71
N CYS A 123 2.45 7.99 -1.30
CA CYS A 123 2.73 9.31 -0.72
C CYS A 123 3.64 10.13 -1.61
N THR A 124 3.46 11.45 -1.58
CA THR A 124 4.38 12.38 -2.24
C THR A 124 5.72 12.37 -1.52
N MET A 125 6.77 12.03 -2.25
CA MET A 125 8.14 11.94 -1.76
C MET A 125 8.95 13.13 -2.30
N GLU A 126 9.08 14.18 -1.51
CA GLU A 126 9.65 15.45 -1.95
C GLU A 126 11.14 15.58 -1.69
N SER A 127 11.74 14.69 -0.91
CA SER A 127 13.15 14.77 -0.56
C SER A 127 13.81 13.39 -0.43
N GLN A 128 15.16 13.40 -0.44
CA GLN A 128 15.94 12.18 -0.22
C GLN A 128 15.69 11.58 1.18
N GLU A 129 15.43 12.43 2.17
CA GLU A 129 15.13 12.02 3.55
C GLU A 129 13.81 11.24 3.59
N THR A 130 12.75 11.74 2.95
CA THR A 130 11.44 11.07 2.92
C THR A 130 11.51 9.74 2.19
N ILE A 131 12.20 9.68 1.05
CA ILE A 131 12.42 8.41 0.31
C ILE A 131 13.28 7.44 1.11
N GLY A 132 14.25 7.95 1.87
CA GLY A 132 15.16 7.16 2.71
C GLY A 132 14.52 6.52 3.93
N VAL A 133 13.30 6.95 4.30
CA VAL A 133 12.58 6.36 5.44
C VAL A 133 12.36 4.86 5.20
N GLY A 134 12.76 4.02 6.16
CA GLY A 134 12.69 2.55 6.02
C GLY A 134 13.95 1.91 5.42
N PHE A 135 14.86 2.68 4.83
CA PHE A 135 16.16 2.24 4.33
C PHE A 135 17.30 2.68 5.26
N ARG A 136 18.50 2.14 5.08
CA ARG A 136 19.69 2.59 5.82
C ARG A 136 20.18 3.97 5.36
N SER A 137 19.96 4.25 4.06
CA SER A 137 20.32 5.50 3.42
C SER A 137 19.49 5.70 2.15
N PHE A 138 19.48 6.90 1.62
CA PHE A 138 18.91 7.19 0.29
C PHE A 138 19.58 6.36 -0.82
N GLN A 139 20.88 6.12 -0.74
CA GLN A 139 21.58 5.29 -1.72
C GLN A 139 21.12 3.83 -1.68
N GLU A 140 20.84 3.26 -0.49
CA GLU A 140 20.21 1.95 -0.38
C GLU A 140 18.80 1.96 -0.98
N ALA A 141 17.99 2.99 -0.71
CA ALA A 141 16.67 3.14 -1.31
C ALA A 141 16.75 3.13 -2.84
N ARG A 142 17.64 3.92 -3.42
CA ARG A 142 17.89 3.98 -4.85
C ARG A 142 18.25 2.63 -5.46
N THR A 143 19.14 1.90 -4.78
CA THR A 143 19.53 0.54 -5.20
C THR A 143 18.35 -0.44 -5.11
N CYS A 144 17.54 -0.35 -4.06
CA CYS A 144 16.37 -1.21 -3.88
C CYS A 144 15.30 -0.92 -4.94
N TYR A 145 14.93 0.34 -5.15
CA TYR A 145 13.93 0.71 -6.16
C TYR A 145 14.39 0.41 -7.59
N GLY A 146 15.69 0.45 -7.87
CA GLY A 146 16.26 0.04 -9.16
C GLY A 146 16.09 -1.44 -9.51
N LYS A 147 15.64 -2.28 -8.56
CA LYS A 147 15.34 -3.71 -8.79
C LYS A 147 13.89 -3.94 -9.23
N PHE A 148 12.99 -2.96 -9.07
CA PHE A 148 11.60 -3.07 -9.49
C PHE A 148 11.47 -2.97 -11.01
N HIS A 149 10.59 -3.78 -11.57
CA HIS A 149 10.31 -3.80 -13.00
C HIS A 149 9.41 -2.64 -13.41
N ILE A 150 8.48 -2.24 -12.53
CA ILE A 150 7.53 -1.16 -12.75
C ILE A 150 7.25 -0.41 -11.46
N GLY A 151 7.12 0.90 -11.56
CA GLY A 151 6.61 1.79 -10.52
C GLY A 151 5.16 2.17 -10.79
N VAL A 152 4.26 1.86 -9.86
CA VAL A 152 2.87 2.30 -9.88
C VAL A 152 2.71 3.46 -8.92
N PHE A 153 2.04 4.52 -9.35
CA PHE A 153 1.87 5.74 -8.57
C PHE A 153 0.39 6.12 -8.51
N VAL A 154 -0.08 6.56 -7.34
CA VAL A 154 -1.50 6.90 -7.14
C VAL A 154 -1.93 8.22 -7.80
N SER A 155 -0.97 9.02 -8.28
CA SER A 155 -1.25 10.23 -9.07
C SER A 155 -0.04 10.63 -9.89
N GLN A 156 -0.27 11.51 -10.87
CA GLN A 156 0.80 12.10 -11.68
C GLN A 156 1.78 12.93 -10.85
N GLU A 157 1.30 13.60 -9.80
CA GLU A 157 2.12 14.35 -8.87
C GLU A 157 3.08 13.46 -8.09
N VAL A 158 2.56 12.37 -7.52
CA VAL A 158 3.36 11.38 -6.79
C VAL A 158 4.43 10.79 -7.71
N ARG A 159 4.07 10.43 -8.96
CA ARG A 159 5.03 9.96 -9.95
C ARG A 159 6.13 10.98 -10.21
N THR A 160 5.76 12.22 -10.48
CA THR A 160 6.71 13.29 -10.81
C THR A 160 7.65 13.59 -9.65
N ALA A 161 7.12 13.70 -8.43
CA ALA A 161 7.92 13.94 -7.24
C ALA A 161 8.93 12.81 -6.97
N PHE A 162 8.47 11.55 -7.04
CA PHE A 162 9.31 10.38 -6.81
C PHE A 162 10.39 10.20 -7.88
N CYS A 163 10.01 10.26 -9.16
CA CYS A 163 10.91 10.01 -10.29
C CYS A 163 11.98 11.09 -10.45
N ARG A 164 11.79 12.28 -9.88
CA ARG A 164 12.85 13.32 -9.78
C ARG A 164 14.07 12.81 -9.02
N TRP A 165 13.85 11.95 -8.01
CA TRP A 165 14.92 11.43 -7.15
C TRP A 165 15.35 10.02 -7.53
N ILE A 166 14.41 9.17 -7.92
CA ILE A 166 14.64 7.79 -8.32
C ILE A 166 13.97 7.56 -9.68
N PRO A 167 14.70 7.80 -10.79
CA PRO A 167 14.18 7.48 -12.11
C PRO A 167 13.88 5.99 -12.23
N MET A 168 12.67 5.65 -12.63
CA MET A 168 12.24 4.28 -12.92
C MET A 168 12.05 4.10 -14.42
N ARG A 169 12.39 2.90 -14.94
CA ARG A 169 12.31 2.61 -16.36
C ARG A 169 10.88 2.59 -16.87
N ASP A 170 10.03 1.85 -16.16
CA ASP A 170 8.63 1.67 -16.52
C ASP A 170 7.77 2.20 -15.37
N THR A 171 6.79 3.03 -15.69
CA THR A 171 5.91 3.67 -14.69
C THR A 171 4.48 3.72 -15.18
N GLU A 172 3.54 3.53 -14.24
CA GLU A 172 2.11 3.66 -14.47
C GLU A 172 1.48 4.57 -13.40
N VAL A 173 0.42 5.25 -13.75
CA VAL A 173 -0.41 6.00 -12.80
C VAL A 173 -1.75 5.29 -12.68
N LEU A 174 -2.03 4.78 -11.50
CA LEU A 174 -3.29 4.12 -11.16
C LEU A 174 -3.89 4.82 -9.94
N TYR A 175 -4.95 5.58 -10.16
CA TYR A 175 -5.66 6.25 -9.08
C TYR A 175 -6.28 5.24 -8.10
N ASN A 176 -6.39 5.66 -6.85
CA ASN A 176 -7.01 4.84 -5.82
C ASN A 176 -8.44 4.46 -6.21
N THR A 177 -8.75 3.18 -6.11
CA THR A 177 -10.10 2.66 -6.32
C THR A 177 -10.97 2.89 -5.09
N VAL A 178 -12.24 3.18 -5.30
CA VAL A 178 -13.27 3.25 -4.27
C VAL A 178 -14.37 2.25 -4.58
N ASP A 179 -14.99 1.70 -3.55
CA ASP A 179 -16.18 0.88 -3.70
C ASP A 179 -17.40 1.81 -3.87
N SER A 180 -17.70 2.15 -5.12
CA SER A 180 -18.77 3.08 -5.43
C SER A 180 -20.15 2.53 -5.04
N ASP A 181 -20.36 1.23 -5.11
CA ASP A 181 -21.65 0.60 -4.80
C ASP A 181 -21.90 0.64 -3.28
N GLU A 182 -20.89 0.35 -2.47
CA GLU A 182 -20.94 0.49 -1.00
C GLU A 182 -21.24 1.95 -0.62
N ILE A 183 -20.51 2.90 -1.21
CA ILE A 183 -20.69 4.33 -0.92
C ILE A 183 -22.10 4.82 -1.30
N LEU A 184 -22.61 4.42 -2.47
CA LEU A 184 -23.95 4.80 -2.91
C LEU A 184 -25.04 4.19 -2.03
N LYS A 185 -24.86 2.96 -1.58
CA LYS A 185 -25.75 2.29 -0.65
C LYS A 185 -25.80 3.02 0.68
N ASP A 186 -24.64 3.34 1.27
CA ASP A 186 -24.55 4.05 2.54
C ASP A 186 -25.09 5.49 2.43
N ALA A 187 -24.86 6.14 1.29
CA ALA A 187 -25.38 7.48 1.02
C ALA A 187 -26.92 7.53 0.89
N ALA A 188 -27.56 6.39 0.63
CA ALA A 188 -29.02 6.29 0.58
C ALA A 188 -29.66 6.12 1.96
N GLU A 189 -28.87 5.89 3.00
CA GLU A 189 -29.41 5.79 4.37
C GLU A 189 -29.96 7.13 4.84
N PRO A 190 -31.12 7.15 5.52
CA PRO A 190 -31.70 8.39 6.05
C PRO A 190 -30.74 9.05 7.04
N VAL A 191 -30.40 10.31 6.76
CA VAL A 191 -29.63 11.13 7.71
C VAL A 191 -30.63 11.84 8.61
N GLU A 192 -30.57 11.64 9.92
CA GLU A 192 -31.29 12.48 10.88
C GLU A 192 -30.67 13.89 10.87
N ASP A 193 -31.02 14.67 9.87
CA ASP A 193 -30.57 16.05 9.75
C ASP A 193 -31.29 16.92 10.77
N LYS A 194 -30.58 17.38 11.76
CA LYS A 194 -31.04 18.51 12.56
C LYS A 194 -30.91 19.74 11.67
N SER A 195 -32.07 20.16 11.10
CA SER A 195 -32.17 21.35 10.25
C SER A 195 -31.40 22.51 10.86
N THR A 196 -30.56 23.15 10.05
CA THR A 196 -29.92 24.42 10.44
C THR A 196 -30.98 25.48 10.44
N PRO A 197 -31.20 26.17 11.55
CA PRO A 197 -32.04 27.37 11.54
C PRO A 197 -31.35 28.45 10.67
N ASN A 198 -32.11 29.07 9.80
CA ASN A 198 -31.77 30.37 9.20
C ASN A 198 -30.59 30.43 8.21
N GLY A 199 -30.53 29.51 7.23
CA GLY A 199 -29.63 29.71 6.07
C GLY A 199 -28.13 29.67 6.36
N GLU A 200 -27.71 29.12 7.48
CA GLU A 200 -26.29 28.86 7.81
C GLU A 200 -25.70 27.80 6.88
N ILE A 201 -24.46 28.02 6.45
CA ILE A 201 -23.70 27.06 5.64
C ILE A 201 -23.06 26.02 6.57
N LYS A 202 -23.46 24.77 6.42
CA LYS A 202 -22.77 23.66 7.12
C LYS A 202 -21.55 23.24 6.35
N LEU A 203 -20.40 23.20 7.02
CA LEU A 203 -19.16 22.64 6.50
C LEU A 203 -18.86 21.32 7.22
N ILE A 204 -18.50 20.30 6.46
CA ILE A 204 -18.05 19.02 7.00
C ILE A 204 -16.61 18.76 6.59
N GLY A 205 -15.76 18.39 7.54
CA GLY A 205 -14.40 17.95 7.30
C GLY A 205 -14.23 16.51 7.81
N VAL A 206 -13.68 15.63 6.97
CA VAL A 206 -13.43 14.23 7.34
C VAL A 206 -11.95 13.91 7.16
N GLY A 207 -11.30 13.44 8.23
CA GLY A 207 -9.89 13.06 8.17
C GLY A 207 -9.24 12.93 9.55
N LYS A 208 -7.99 12.48 9.58
CA LYS A 208 -7.18 12.53 10.80
C LYS A 208 -6.84 13.99 11.13
N VAL A 209 -6.88 14.36 12.41
CA VAL A 209 -6.46 15.68 12.86
C VAL A 209 -4.93 15.73 12.91
N VAL A 210 -4.33 16.00 11.77
CA VAL A 210 -2.88 16.11 11.58
C VAL A 210 -2.56 17.29 10.65
N PRO A 211 -1.39 17.91 10.74
CA PRO A 211 -1.06 19.15 10.01
C PRO A 211 -1.27 19.06 8.50
N ASN A 212 -0.95 17.92 7.88
CA ASN A 212 -1.09 17.73 6.42
C ASN A 212 -2.54 17.62 5.94
N LYS A 213 -3.54 17.59 6.84
CA LYS A 213 -4.97 17.60 6.50
C LYS A 213 -5.58 19.01 6.57
N GLY A 214 -4.83 19.99 7.07
CA GLY A 214 -5.20 21.40 7.00
C GLY A 214 -6.40 21.82 7.85
N PHE A 215 -6.81 21.05 8.86
CA PHE A 215 -7.90 21.42 9.76
C PHE A 215 -7.62 22.72 10.53
N ASP A 216 -6.34 23.03 10.76
CA ASP A 216 -5.86 24.28 11.34
C ASP A 216 -6.11 25.50 10.44
N ARG A 217 -6.41 25.29 9.14
CA ARG A 217 -6.75 26.34 8.17
C ARG A 217 -8.25 26.49 7.97
N LEU A 218 -9.03 25.56 8.51
CA LEU A 218 -10.50 25.55 8.38
C LEU A 218 -11.18 26.30 9.56
N ALA A 219 -10.45 26.47 10.67
CA ALA A 219 -10.95 27.09 11.91
C ALA A 219 -10.84 28.63 11.91
#